data_d0830cf80792aa2ecb8abcf356ce9748
#
_entry.id   d0830cf80792aa2ecb8abcf356ce9748
#
_cell.length_a   1.000
_cell.length_b   1.000
_cell.length_c   1.000
_cell.angle_alpha   90.00
_cell.angle_beta   90.00
_cell.angle_gamma   90.00
#
_symmetry.space_group_name_H-M   'P 1'
#
loop_
_entity.id
_entity.type
_entity.pdbx_description
1 polymer ?
#
loop_
_entity_poly.entity_id
_entity_poly.type
_entity_poly.pdbx_seq_one_letter_code
_entity_poly.pdbx_strand_id
1 'polypeptide(L)'
;VQQTGVKRLVFFTNISFVGFGETGWTERTVKELESDVKAGACGLKIYKDLGMEFKDGKGKFIRIDDPRLDAIWDKCGELKIPVLIHSADPKSFWDPEDEHNERWLEIATHPDRKKSDNNPAPWQTLIDEQHNMFRKHANTTFIAAHLGWYGNDLSTLGKLLDEMPNVYTEFGAVIAEIGRQPKAAKAFFTKY
;
A
#
# COMPACT_ATOMS: atom_id res chain seq x y z
N VAL A 1 -4.30 16.15 18.33
CA VAL A 1 -4.52 17.09 17.21
C VAL A 1 -5.80 17.89 17.46
N GLN A 2 -6.91 17.26 17.81
CA GLN A 2 -8.16 17.96 18.15
C GLN A 2 -8.05 18.82 19.42
N GLN A 3 -7.24 18.40 20.40
CA GLN A 3 -7.02 19.14 21.65
C GLN A 3 -6.26 20.46 21.47
N THR A 4 -5.52 20.63 20.39
CA THR A 4 -4.72 21.84 20.13
C THR A 4 -5.43 22.89 19.27
N GLY A 5 -6.66 22.62 18.81
CA GLY A 5 -7.40 23.50 17.90
C GLY A 5 -6.80 23.65 16.50
N VAL A 6 -5.78 22.87 16.16
CA VAL A 6 -5.12 22.91 14.85
C VAL A 6 -5.95 22.12 13.83
N LYS A 7 -6.76 22.81 13.03
CA LYS A 7 -7.59 22.24 11.96
C LYS A 7 -6.82 21.83 10.70
N ARG A 8 -5.48 21.96 10.67
CA ARG A 8 -4.64 21.73 9.48
C ARG A 8 -4.03 20.34 9.40
N LEU A 9 -4.16 19.54 10.47
CA LEU A 9 -3.62 18.20 10.52
C LEU A 9 -4.76 17.20 10.58
N VAL A 10 -4.65 16.17 9.77
CA VAL A 10 -5.49 14.97 9.82
C VAL A 10 -4.60 13.77 10.11
N PHE A 11 -5.16 12.71 10.67
CA PHE A 11 -4.42 11.48 10.91
C PHE A 11 -5.16 10.27 10.37
N PHE A 12 -4.39 9.28 9.93
CA PHE A 12 -4.86 7.94 9.63
C PHE A 12 -4.61 7.03 10.82
N THR A 13 -5.55 6.17 11.12
CA THR A 13 -5.32 5.06 12.06
C THR A 13 -4.60 3.91 11.36
N ASN A 14 -4.22 2.89 12.11
CA ASN A 14 -3.73 1.61 11.60
C ASN A 14 -4.43 0.45 12.33
N ILE A 15 -4.20 -0.77 11.89
CA ILE A 15 -4.71 -1.97 12.53
C ILE A 15 -3.56 -2.85 13.01
N SER A 16 -3.81 -3.63 14.07
CA SER A 16 -2.87 -4.62 14.58
C SER A 16 -3.10 -5.97 13.91
N PHE A 17 -2.03 -6.58 13.40
CA PHE A 17 -2.05 -7.95 12.87
C PHE A 17 -1.76 -9.02 13.93
N VAL A 18 -1.59 -8.64 15.20
CA VAL A 18 -1.42 -9.58 16.31
C VAL A 18 -2.68 -10.40 16.49
N GLY A 19 -2.56 -11.72 16.44
CA GLY A 19 -3.68 -12.66 16.50
C GLY A 19 -4.47 -12.79 15.20
N PHE A 20 -3.92 -12.35 14.07
CA PHE A 20 -4.56 -12.48 12.76
C PHE A 20 -4.97 -13.93 12.47
N GLY A 21 -6.24 -14.12 12.13
CA GLY A 21 -6.84 -15.44 11.86
C GLY A 21 -7.32 -16.19 13.12
N GLU A 22 -7.13 -15.64 14.31
CA GLU A 22 -7.75 -16.16 15.52
C GLU A 22 -9.25 -15.78 15.60
N THR A 23 -10.02 -16.58 16.33
CA THR A 23 -11.44 -16.30 16.54
C THR A 23 -11.63 -14.89 17.14
N GLY A 24 -12.48 -14.10 16.52
CA GLY A 24 -12.82 -12.75 16.99
C GLY A 24 -11.80 -11.66 16.62
N TRP A 25 -10.70 -11.98 15.91
CA TRP A 25 -9.75 -10.95 15.48
C TRP A 25 -10.41 -9.91 14.56
N THR A 26 -11.13 -10.36 13.55
CA THR A 26 -11.80 -9.49 12.59
C THR A 26 -12.80 -8.56 13.26
N GLU A 27 -13.64 -9.10 14.14
CA GLU A 27 -14.65 -8.32 14.86
C GLU A 27 -14.02 -7.29 15.79
N ARG A 28 -12.93 -7.63 16.49
CA ARG A 28 -12.18 -6.67 17.32
C ARG A 28 -11.59 -5.55 16.46
N THR A 29 -10.93 -5.91 15.39
CA THR A 29 -10.26 -4.96 14.49
C THR A 29 -11.26 -3.99 13.84
N VAL A 30 -12.42 -4.48 13.41
CA VAL A 30 -13.49 -3.63 12.87
C VAL A 30 -14.02 -2.66 13.94
N LYS A 31 -14.23 -3.11 15.18
CA LYS A 31 -14.67 -2.24 16.28
C LYS A 31 -13.63 -1.18 16.66
N GLU A 32 -12.34 -1.56 16.66
CA GLU A 32 -11.25 -0.62 16.89
C GLU A 32 -11.20 0.45 15.80
N LEU A 33 -11.30 0.06 14.53
CA LEU A 33 -11.36 0.97 13.38
C LEU A 33 -12.55 1.95 13.51
N GLU A 34 -13.75 1.45 13.84
CA GLU A 34 -14.93 2.32 14.07
C GLU A 34 -14.71 3.30 15.21
N SER A 35 -14.07 2.85 16.30
CA SER A 35 -13.74 3.70 17.44
C SER A 35 -12.76 4.81 17.06
N ASP A 36 -11.72 4.47 16.29
CA ASP A 36 -10.71 5.41 15.85
C ASP A 36 -11.29 6.48 14.90
N VAL A 37 -12.18 6.08 14.01
CA VAL A 37 -12.90 7.02 13.12
C VAL A 37 -13.80 7.95 13.94
N LYS A 38 -14.51 7.43 14.93
CA LYS A 38 -15.29 8.27 15.88
C LYS A 38 -14.39 9.24 16.67
N ALA A 39 -13.15 8.84 16.96
CA ALA A 39 -12.15 9.69 17.62
C ALA A 39 -11.49 10.69 16.66
N GLY A 40 -11.81 10.64 15.36
CA GLY A 40 -11.39 11.63 14.36
C GLY A 40 -10.32 11.17 13.39
N ALA A 41 -10.05 9.86 13.28
CA ALA A 41 -9.24 9.31 12.20
C ALA A 41 -9.95 9.52 10.85
N CYS A 42 -9.21 10.02 9.86
CA CYS A 42 -9.75 10.36 8.53
C CYS A 42 -9.46 9.30 7.47
N GLY A 43 -8.80 8.21 7.83
CA GLY A 43 -8.43 7.10 6.94
C GLY A 43 -7.72 5.99 7.69
N LEU A 44 -7.49 4.89 7.00
CA LEU A 44 -6.71 3.75 7.47
C LEU A 44 -5.36 3.73 6.75
N LYS A 45 -4.24 3.59 7.47
CA LYS A 45 -2.92 3.35 6.90
C LYS A 45 -2.53 1.89 7.08
N ILE A 46 -2.20 1.22 5.99
CA ILE A 46 -1.55 -0.08 5.99
C ILE A 46 -0.10 0.09 5.55
N TYR A 47 0.83 -0.42 6.37
CA TYR A 47 2.25 -0.36 6.10
C TYR A 47 2.71 -1.57 5.28
N LYS A 48 3.90 -1.50 4.71
CA LYS A 48 4.46 -2.51 3.78
C LYS A 48 4.67 -3.90 4.38
N ASP A 49 4.56 -4.02 5.70
CA ASP A 49 4.73 -5.30 6.39
C ASP A 49 3.65 -6.32 6.00
N LEU A 50 2.46 -5.85 5.55
CA LEU A 50 1.45 -6.72 4.95
C LEU A 50 1.94 -7.21 3.58
N GLY A 51 1.99 -8.51 3.42
CA GLY A 51 2.55 -9.21 2.26
C GLY A 51 4.04 -9.53 2.39
N MET A 52 4.81 -8.81 3.25
CA MET A 52 6.25 -8.96 3.33
C MET A 52 6.81 -9.43 4.67
N GLU A 53 6.16 -9.08 5.79
CA GLU A 53 6.69 -9.37 7.13
C GLU A 53 5.66 -10.12 7.99
N PHE A 54 4.40 -9.70 7.96
CA PHE A 54 3.37 -10.29 8.80
C PHE A 54 3.05 -11.72 8.39
N LYS A 55 3.03 -12.60 9.39
CA LYS A 55 2.71 -14.02 9.22
C LYS A 55 1.50 -14.39 10.06
N ASP A 56 0.69 -15.31 9.53
CA ASP A 56 -0.41 -15.91 10.26
C ASP A 56 0.10 -16.94 11.29
N GLY A 57 -0.83 -17.50 12.08
CA GLY A 57 -0.50 -18.51 13.10
C GLY A 57 0.12 -19.81 12.56
N LYS A 58 0.20 -19.97 11.23
CA LYS A 58 0.86 -21.10 10.54
C LYS A 58 2.23 -20.72 9.98
N GLY A 59 2.69 -19.49 10.24
CA GLY A 59 3.98 -18.98 9.74
C GLY A 59 3.99 -18.59 8.26
N LYS A 60 2.84 -18.51 7.57
CA LYS A 60 2.70 -18.04 6.20
C LYS A 60 2.57 -16.52 6.19
N PHE A 61 3.21 -15.86 5.23
CA PHE A 61 2.97 -14.44 4.97
C PHE A 61 1.49 -14.18 4.72
N ILE A 62 0.96 -13.15 5.37
CA ILE A 62 -0.43 -12.71 5.16
C ILE A 62 -0.47 -12.01 3.81
N ARG A 63 -1.25 -12.50 2.87
CA ARG A 63 -1.41 -11.92 1.55
C ARG A 63 -2.13 -10.57 1.64
N ILE A 64 -1.83 -9.68 0.70
CA ILE A 64 -2.51 -8.37 0.62
C ILE A 64 -4.00 -8.54 0.28
N ASP A 65 -4.32 -9.53 -0.55
CA ASP A 65 -5.69 -9.90 -0.94
C ASP A 65 -6.29 -11.05 -0.10
N ASP A 66 -5.76 -11.29 1.12
CA ASP A 66 -6.27 -12.34 1.99
C ASP A 66 -7.75 -12.09 2.33
N PRO A 67 -8.66 -13.05 2.05
CA PRO A 67 -10.09 -12.85 2.27
C PRO A 67 -10.47 -12.60 3.74
N ARG A 68 -9.61 -12.94 4.70
CA ARG A 68 -9.82 -12.61 6.11
C ARG A 68 -9.73 -11.11 6.40
N LEU A 69 -9.18 -10.33 5.47
CA LEU A 69 -9.10 -8.85 5.53
C LEU A 69 -10.31 -8.16 4.90
N ASP A 70 -11.16 -8.88 4.16
CA ASP A 70 -12.27 -8.29 3.39
C ASP A 70 -13.16 -7.38 4.24
N ALA A 71 -13.54 -7.85 5.44
CA ALA A 71 -14.40 -7.08 6.34
C ALA A 71 -13.77 -5.74 6.78
N ILE A 72 -12.43 -5.63 6.79
CA ILE A 72 -11.74 -4.39 7.11
C ILE A 72 -11.87 -3.40 5.95
N TRP A 73 -11.63 -3.89 4.72
CA TRP A 73 -11.74 -3.06 3.52
C TRP A 73 -13.18 -2.60 3.30
N ASP A 74 -14.15 -3.51 3.41
CA ASP A 74 -15.58 -3.19 3.29
C ASP A 74 -16.00 -2.17 4.35
N LYS A 75 -15.53 -2.30 5.59
CA LYS A 75 -15.80 -1.34 6.66
C LYS A 75 -15.26 0.07 6.34
N CYS A 76 -14.08 0.18 5.75
CA CYS A 76 -13.55 1.46 5.28
C CYS A 76 -14.48 2.11 4.24
N GLY A 77 -15.02 1.32 3.31
CA GLY A 77 -16.01 1.77 2.33
C GLY A 77 -17.31 2.25 2.98
N GLU A 78 -17.86 1.50 3.95
CA GLU A 78 -19.04 1.89 4.72
C GLU A 78 -18.83 3.20 5.48
N LEU A 79 -17.67 3.35 6.12
CA LEU A 79 -17.30 4.56 6.87
C LEU A 79 -16.88 5.72 5.96
N LYS A 80 -16.77 5.49 4.64
CA LYS A 80 -16.33 6.48 3.63
C LYS A 80 -14.97 7.08 3.96
N ILE A 81 -14.04 6.27 4.46
CA ILE A 81 -12.66 6.64 4.72
C ILE A 81 -11.73 5.97 3.73
N PRO A 82 -10.68 6.64 3.23
CA PRO A 82 -9.70 6.03 2.34
C PRO A 82 -8.77 5.08 3.10
N VAL A 83 -8.26 4.09 2.35
CA VAL A 83 -7.17 3.22 2.79
C VAL A 83 -5.89 3.63 2.07
N LEU A 84 -4.94 4.23 2.76
CA LEU A 84 -3.59 4.46 2.25
C LEU A 84 -2.75 3.20 2.48
N ILE A 85 -2.44 2.49 1.41
CA ILE A 85 -1.70 1.24 1.48
C ILE A 85 -0.33 1.33 0.82
N HIS A 86 0.69 0.87 1.53
CA HIS A 86 2.03 0.65 1.00
C HIS A 86 2.21 -0.86 0.81
N SER A 87 2.20 -1.32 -0.42
CA SER A 87 2.43 -2.72 -0.79
C SER A 87 3.80 -2.85 -1.45
N ALA A 88 4.52 -3.92 -1.15
CA ALA A 88 5.86 -4.19 -1.66
C ALA A 88 6.90 -3.10 -1.34
N ASP A 89 8.04 -3.18 -1.99
CA ASP A 89 9.15 -2.22 -2.05
C ASP A 89 9.49 -1.96 -3.53
N PRO A 90 10.40 -1.04 -3.88
CA PRO A 90 10.83 -0.82 -5.26
C PRO A 90 11.24 -2.13 -5.95
N LYS A 91 10.82 -2.34 -7.19
CA LYS A 91 11.13 -3.55 -7.96
C LYS A 91 12.64 -3.83 -8.01
N SER A 92 13.46 -2.79 -8.06
CA SER A 92 14.92 -2.87 -8.03
C SER A 92 15.50 -3.60 -6.80
N PHE A 93 14.74 -3.77 -5.72
CA PHE A 93 15.18 -4.61 -4.59
C PHE A 93 15.17 -6.11 -4.91
N TRP A 94 14.44 -6.53 -5.95
CA TRP A 94 14.45 -7.90 -6.49
C TRP A 94 15.42 -8.09 -7.66
N ASP A 95 15.79 -6.99 -8.34
CA ASP A 95 16.67 -7.03 -9.50
C ASP A 95 18.15 -7.29 -9.10
N PRO A 96 19.03 -7.75 -10.01
CA PRO A 96 20.45 -7.90 -9.72
C PRO A 96 21.10 -6.63 -9.15
N GLU A 97 22.13 -6.81 -8.32
CA GLU A 97 22.90 -5.70 -7.74
C GLU A 97 24.10 -5.35 -8.64
N ASP A 98 23.82 -4.69 -9.74
CA ASP A 98 24.80 -4.26 -10.71
C ASP A 98 24.64 -2.79 -11.09
N GLU A 99 25.42 -2.30 -12.03
CA GLU A 99 25.43 -0.90 -12.48
C GLU A 99 24.13 -0.48 -13.17
N HIS A 100 23.24 -1.40 -13.50
CA HIS A 100 21.93 -1.12 -14.11
C HIS A 100 20.82 -1.00 -13.06
N ASN A 101 21.09 -1.39 -11.82
CA ASN A 101 20.13 -1.27 -10.74
C ASN A 101 20.11 0.14 -10.16
N GLU A 102 19.04 0.88 -10.35
CA GLU A 102 18.90 2.27 -9.88
C GLU A 102 19.07 2.44 -8.37
N ARG A 103 18.96 1.35 -7.59
CA ARG A 103 19.05 1.34 -6.14
C ARG A 103 20.21 0.49 -5.60
N TRP A 104 21.16 0.11 -6.45
CA TRP A 104 22.28 -0.75 -6.04
C TRP A 104 23.07 -0.18 -4.84
N LEU A 105 23.29 1.15 -4.80
CA LEU A 105 23.99 1.78 -3.70
C LEU A 105 23.20 1.70 -2.39
N GLU A 106 21.88 1.85 -2.46
CA GLU A 106 20.98 1.69 -1.31
C GLU A 106 21.04 0.26 -0.77
N ILE A 107 21.00 -0.75 -1.66
CA ILE A 107 21.10 -2.16 -1.29
C ILE A 107 22.49 -2.47 -0.74
N ALA A 108 23.56 -1.97 -1.36
CA ALA A 108 24.93 -2.17 -0.90
C ALA A 108 25.17 -1.60 0.51
N THR A 109 24.51 -0.49 0.85
CA THR A 109 24.62 0.13 2.19
C THR A 109 23.60 -0.44 3.19
N HIS A 110 22.51 -1.04 2.71
CA HIS A 110 21.45 -1.66 3.50
C HIS A 110 21.07 -3.03 2.92
N PRO A 111 21.93 -4.07 3.08
CA PRO A 111 21.71 -5.39 2.48
C PRO A 111 20.41 -6.08 2.92
N ASP A 112 19.88 -5.71 4.10
CA ASP A 112 18.60 -6.18 4.62
C ASP A 112 17.40 -5.80 3.73
N ARG A 113 17.56 -4.79 2.86
CA ARG A 113 16.53 -4.37 1.91
C ARG A 113 16.45 -5.25 0.68
N LYS A 114 17.47 -6.04 0.37
CA LYS A 114 17.44 -6.98 -0.75
C LYS A 114 16.31 -8.00 -0.59
N LYS A 115 15.59 -8.22 -1.66
CA LYS A 115 14.48 -9.16 -1.73
C LYS A 115 14.75 -10.26 -2.77
N SER A 116 13.93 -11.31 -2.76
CA SER A 116 13.99 -12.39 -3.74
C SER A 116 12.61 -12.99 -3.96
N ASP A 117 12.46 -13.82 -4.99
CA ASP A 117 11.19 -14.49 -5.30
C ASP A 117 10.71 -15.46 -4.21
N ASN A 118 11.59 -15.85 -3.30
CA ASN A 118 11.28 -16.72 -2.17
C ASN A 118 11.24 -15.97 -0.83
N ASN A 119 11.53 -14.65 -0.83
CA ASN A 119 11.55 -13.85 0.39
C ASN A 119 11.26 -12.36 0.11
N PRO A 120 10.05 -11.87 0.33
CA PRO A 120 8.86 -12.63 0.81
C PRO A 120 8.16 -13.43 -0.28
N ALA A 121 8.17 -12.95 -1.53
CA ALA A 121 7.51 -13.50 -2.73
C ALA A 121 8.06 -12.76 -3.96
N PRO A 122 7.79 -13.22 -5.20
CA PRO A 122 8.04 -12.44 -6.40
C PRO A 122 7.37 -11.06 -6.32
N TRP A 123 8.07 -10.02 -6.75
CA TRP A 123 7.54 -8.65 -6.72
C TRP A 123 6.15 -8.55 -7.39
N GLN A 124 6.00 -9.16 -8.57
CA GLN A 124 4.74 -9.13 -9.31
C GLN A 124 3.59 -9.76 -8.54
N THR A 125 3.85 -10.79 -7.75
CA THR A 125 2.82 -11.43 -6.90
C THR A 125 2.24 -10.41 -5.89
N LEU A 126 3.09 -9.63 -5.24
CA LEU A 126 2.64 -8.62 -4.27
C LEU A 126 1.81 -7.51 -4.94
N ILE A 127 2.21 -7.11 -6.14
CA ILE A 127 1.48 -6.11 -6.93
C ILE A 127 0.13 -6.67 -7.42
N ASP A 128 0.10 -7.91 -7.87
CA ASP A 128 -1.14 -8.57 -8.32
C ASP A 128 -2.13 -8.75 -7.16
N GLU A 129 -1.65 -9.10 -5.98
CA GLU A 129 -2.46 -9.17 -4.75
C GLU A 129 -3.06 -7.80 -4.41
N GLN A 130 -2.28 -6.72 -4.51
CA GLN A 130 -2.78 -5.36 -4.32
C GLN A 130 -3.89 -5.02 -5.32
N HIS A 131 -3.68 -5.30 -6.60
CA HIS A 131 -4.67 -5.03 -7.64
C HIS A 131 -5.93 -5.89 -7.48
N ASN A 132 -5.79 -7.15 -7.09
CA ASN A 132 -6.93 -8.03 -6.78
C ASN A 132 -7.78 -7.45 -5.66
N MET A 133 -7.15 -6.98 -4.58
CA MET A 133 -7.83 -6.32 -3.49
C MET A 133 -8.58 -5.06 -3.97
N PHE A 134 -7.94 -4.20 -4.76
CA PHE A 134 -8.58 -2.99 -5.29
C PHE A 134 -9.82 -3.28 -6.12
N ARG A 135 -9.74 -4.27 -7.03
CA ARG A 135 -10.87 -4.68 -7.88
C ARG A 135 -12.01 -5.29 -7.06
N LYS A 136 -11.65 -6.11 -6.07
CA LYS A 136 -12.63 -6.79 -5.22
C LYS A 136 -13.46 -5.81 -4.38
N HIS A 137 -12.83 -4.76 -3.87
CA HIS A 137 -13.44 -3.79 -2.97
C HIS A 137 -13.71 -2.45 -3.66
N ALA A 138 -14.43 -2.47 -4.78
CA ALA A 138 -14.69 -1.30 -5.63
C ALA A 138 -15.44 -0.15 -4.91
N ASN A 139 -16.11 -0.43 -3.79
CA ASN A 139 -16.80 0.59 -2.97
C ASN A 139 -15.87 1.25 -1.93
N THR A 140 -14.63 0.81 -1.83
CA THR A 140 -13.62 1.36 -0.92
C THR A 140 -12.62 2.19 -1.69
N THR A 141 -12.35 3.40 -1.22
CA THR A 141 -11.32 4.26 -1.82
C THR A 141 -9.94 3.82 -1.33
N PHE A 142 -9.05 3.52 -2.27
CA PHE A 142 -7.66 3.19 -1.98
C PHE A 142 -6.72 4.29 -2.47
N ILE A 143 -5.64 4.50 -1.73
CA ILE A 143 -4.51 5.34 -2.13
C ILE A 143 -3.29 4.43 -2.16
N ALA A 144 -2.83 4.09 -3.37
CA ALA A 144 -1.61 3.31 -3.56
C ALA A 144 -0.39 4.21 -3.31
N ALA A 145 0.35 3.94 -2.24
CA ALA A 145 1.55 4.71 -1.91
C ALA A 145 2.61 4.58 -3.01
N HIS A 146 3.40 5.65 -3.20
CA HIS A 146 4.56 5.64 -4.09
C HIS A 146 4.23 5.30 -5.55
N LEU A 147 3.08 5.83 -6.06
CA LEU A 147 2.56 5.50 -7.38
C LEU A 147 2.35 3.99 -7.59
N GLY A 148 2.08 3.23 -6.51
CA GLY A 148 2.00 1.77 -6.56
C GLY A 148 3.26 1.09 -7.11
N TRP A 149 4.42 1.75 -6.96
CA TRP A 149 5.73 1.38 -7.53
C TRP A 149 5.80 1.38 -9.07
N TYR A 150 4.89 2.09 -9.74
CA TYR A 150 4.93 2.32 -11.20
C TYR A 150 5.55 3.67 -11.58
N GLY A 151 6.37 4.28 -10.71
CA GLY A 151 7.04 5.55 -11.00
C GLY A 151 7.87 5.54 -12.28
N ASN A 152 8.41 4.38 -12.67
CA ASN A 152 9.16 4.19 -13.92
C ASN A 152 8.27 3.79 -15.11
N ASP A 153 6.99 3.48 -14.90
CA ASP A 153 6.03 3.10 -15.96
C ASP A 153 4.67 3.79 -15.74
N LEU A 154 4.65 5.09 -15.96
CA LEU A 154 3.45 5.90 -15.83
C LEU A 154 2.36 5.52 -16.85
N SER A 155 2.73 4.86 -17.97
CA SER A 155 1.76 4.39 -18.96
C SER A 155 0.92 3.24 -18.40
N THR A 156 1.56 2.27 -17.77
CA THR A 156 0.87 1.15 -17.10
C THR A 156 0.05 1.66 -15.91
N LEU A 157 0.61 2.57 -15.10
CA LEU A 157 -0.13 3.18 -14.01
C LEU A 157 -1.41 3.88 -14.49
N GLY A 158 -1.31 4.65 -15.59
CA GLY A 158 -2.47 5.33 -16.16
C GLY A 158 -3.59 4.37 -16.57
N LYS A 159 -3.25 3.23 -17.19
CA LYS A 159 -4.23 2.19 -17.53
C LYS A 159 -4.91 1.61 -16.28
N LEU A 160 -4.12 1.35 -15.24
CA LEU A 160 -4.64 0.84 -13.97
C LEU A 160 -5.60 1.82 -13.31
N LEU A 161 -5.29 3.12 -13.32
CA LEU A 161 -6.19 4.14 -12.78
C LEU A 161 -7.47 4.29 -13.63
N ASP A 162 -7.38 4.18 -14.95
CA ASP A 162 -8.55 4.17 -15.85
C ASP A 162 -9.45 2.94 -15.59
N GLU A 163 -8.87 1.79 -15.23
CA GLU A 163 -9.61 0.55 -14.91
C GLU A 163 -10.23 0.55 -13.51
N MET A 164 -9.60 1.22 -12.56
CA MET A 164 -9.95 1.17 -11.12
C MET A 164 -10.29 2.57 -10.58
N PRO A 165 -11.51 3.07 -10.79
CA PRO A 165 -11.89 4.44 -10.42
C PRO A 165 -11.91 4.70 -8.89
N ASN A 166 -11.84 3.65 -8.10
CA ASN A 166 -11.73 3.71 -6.64
C ASN A 166 -10.26 3.83 -6.16
N VAL A 167 -9.27 3.89 -7.07
CA VAL A 167 -7.84 3.94 -6.74
C VAL A 167 -7.27 5.32 -7.06
N TYR A 168 -6.57 5.87 -6.09
CA TYR A 168 -5.75 7.08 -6.18
C TYR A 168 -4.30 6.70 -5.89
N THR A 169 -3.38 7.62 -6.16
CA THR A 169 -1.96 7.44 -5.86
C THR A 169 -1.37 8.68 -5.19
N GLU A 170 -0.23 8.51 -4.55
CA GLU A 170 0.64 9.59 -4.09
C GLU A 170 2.09 9.31 -4.54
N PHE A 171 2.92 10.31 -4.62
CA PHE A 171 4.25 10.22 -5.25
C PHE A 171 5.42 10.38 -4.25
N GLY A 172 5.20 10.20 -2.98
CA GLY A 172 6.29 10.10 -1.99
C GLY A 172 7.29 9.02 -2.41
N ALA A 173 8.56 9.22 -2.10
CA ALA A 173 9.67 8.30 -2.37
C ALA A 173 9.94 7.93 -3.84
N VAL A 174 9.19 8.48 -4.83
CA VAL A 174 9.36 8.21 -6.28
C VAL A 174 9.64 9.48 -7.09
N ILE A 175 10.07 10.55 -6.43
CA ILE A 175 10.39 11.83 -7.08
C ILE A 175 11.55 11.69 -8.08
N ALA A 176 12.52 10.81 -7.79
CA ALA A 176 13.64 10.56 -8.68
C ALA A 176 13.19 9.90 -9.99
N GLU A 177 12.30 8.92 -9.91
CA GLU A 177 11.70 8.23 -11.06
C GLU A 177 10.90 9.20 -11.93
N ILE A 178 10.07 10.03 -11.32
CA ILE A 178 9.30 11.08 -11.99
C ILE A 178 10.22 12.12 -12.65
N GLY A 179 11.25 12.55 -11.93
CA GLY A 179 12.20 13.58 -12.38
C GLY A 179 13.02 13.17 -13.61
N ARG A 180 13.29 11.85 -13.78
CA ARG A 180 14.00 11.33 -14.96
C ARG A 180 13.15 11.35 -16.24
N GLN A 181 11.82 11.52 -16.14
CA GLN A 181 10.90 11.50 -17.27
C GLN A 181 9.92 12.71 -17.27
N PRO A 182 10.43 13.95 -17.29
CA PRO A 182 9.62 15.13 -16.99
C PRO A 182 8.47 15.36 -17.98
N LYS A 183 8.62 14.94 -19.24
CA LYS A 183 7.56 15.06 -20.26
C LYS A 183 6.42 14.07 -19.98
N ALA A 184 6.76 12.80 -19.69
CA ALA A 184 5.78 11.77 -19.36
C ALA A 184 5.09 12.09 -18.03
N ALA A 185 5.85 12.52 -17.02
CA ALA A 185 5.33 12.94 -15.72
C ALA A 185 4.35 14.10 -15.85
N LYS A 186 4.71 15.16 -16.64
CA LYS A 186 3.80 16.28 -16.90
C LYS A 186 2.49 15.81 -17.55
N ALA A 187 2.56 14.96 -18.57
CA ALA A 187 1.38 14.44 -19.25
C ALA A 187 0.50 13.61 -18.29
N PHE A 188 1.11 12.75 -17.49
CA PHE A 188 0.43 11.92 -16.50
C PHE A 188 -0.30 12.79 -15.46
N PHE A 189 0.40 13.68 -14.75
CA PHE A 189 -0.19 14.54 -13.72
C PHE A 189 -1.13 15.64 -14.24
N THR A 190 -1.20 15.82 -15.57
CA THR A 190 -2.21 16.69 -16.17
C THR A 190 -3.53 15.94 -16.39
N LYS A 191 -3.45 14.60 -16.57
CA LYS A 191 -4.62 13.75 -16.77
C LYS A 191 -5.23 13.26 -15.46
N TYR A 192 -4.38 12.88 -14.52
CA TYR A 192 -4.75 12.30 -13.22
C TYR A 192 -4.44 13.24 -12.06
#